data_e302e5ce5feb62166ed69d06bec0abc8
#
_entry.id   e302e5ce5feb62166ed69d06bec0abc8
#
_cell.length_a   1.000
_cell.length_b   1.000
_cell.length_c   1.000
_cell.angle_alpha   90.00
_cell.angle_beta   90.00
_cell.angle_gamma   90.00
#
_symmetry.space_group_name_H-M   'P 1'
#
loop_
_entity.id
_entity.type
_entity.pdbx_description
1 polymer ?
#
loop_
_entity_poly.entity_id
_entity_poly.type
_entity_poly.pdbx_seq_one_letter_code
_entity_poly.pdbx_strand_id
1 'polypeptide(L)'
;TILRDGAEHSFEVQTAALDGGDIDRLLLWAGAVLHAPHRAMSAQRGIPPEGVFVAYFSYGSPATRHKLFAGRRIVEVDGVATPDLDAFVAAVRGRADRSSLRLKTITWNGSTEIITLKLDRHYWPTYELRRTPAGWQRQATD
;
A
#
# COMPACT_ATOMS: atom_id res chain seq x y z
N THR A 1 -29.23 -11.67 14.63
CA THR A 1 -29.51 -13.02 15.16
C THR A 1 -28.94 -14.05 14.22
N ILE A 2 -28.28 -15.09 14.72
CA ILE A 2 -27.82 -16.26 13.97
C ILE A 2 -28.39 -17.53 14.60
N LEU A 3 -28.62 -18.56 13.79
CA LEU A 3 -28.99 -19.89 14.27
C LEU A 3 -27.72 -20.77 14.29
N ARG A 4 -27.38 -21.30 15.46
CA ARG A 4 -26.26 -22.22 15.65
C ARG A 4 -26.66 -23.38 16.55
N ASP A 5 -26.43 -24.61 16.12
CA ASP A 5 -26.76 -25.84 16.87
C ASP A 5 -28.21 -25.93 17.31
N GLY A 6 -29.15 -25.39 16.48
CA GLY A 6 -30.57 -25.36 16.76
C GLY A 6 -31.03 -24.28 17.74
N ALA A 7 -30.13 -23.43 18.23
CA ALA A 7 -30.41 -22.30 19.11
C ALA A 7 -30.20 -20.95 18.42
N GLU A 8 -31.07 -19.99 18.74
CA GLU A 8 -30.92 -18.61 18.26
C GLU A 8 -29.96 -17.84 19.19
N HIS A 9 -28.99 -17.18 18.59
CA HIS A 9 -28.05 -16.29 19.26
C HIS A 9 -28.18 -14.87 18.68
N SER A 10 -28.39 -13.89 19.55
CA SER A 10 -28.39 -12.48 19.16
C SER A 10 -27.15 -11.79 19.68
N PHE A 11 -26.53 -10.99 18.80
CA PHE A 11 -25.34 -10.20 19.10
C PHE A 11 -25.60 -8.74 18.70
N GLU A 12 -25.14 -7.81 19.52
CA GLU A 12 -24.97 -6.43 19.09
C GLU A 12 -23.72 -6.32 18.24
N VAL A 13 -23.85 -5.82 17.01
CA VAL A 13 -22.73 -5.59 16.09
C VAL A 13 -22.63 -4.10 15.85
N GLN A 14 -21.54 -3.51 16.30
CA GLN A 14 -21.24 -2.13 15.95
C GLN A 14 -20.73 -2.08 14.52
N THR A 15 -21.48 -1.44 13.62
CA THR A 15 -21.08 -1.22 12.24
C THR A 15 -20.25 0.05 12.12
N ALA A 16 -19.25 0.03 11.22
CA ALA A 16 -18.52 1.22 10.82
C ALA A 16 -19.02 1.68 9.46
N ALA A 17 -19.21 2.99 9.30
CA ALA A 17 -19.51 3.56 7.99
C ALA A 17 -18.31 3.38 7.05
N LEU A 18 -18.55 2.85 5.87
CA LEU A 18 -17.56 2.77 4.78
C LEU A 18 -17.83 3.94 3.81
N ASP A 19 -17.43 5.12 4.21
CA ASP A 19 -17.63 6.36 3.45
C ASP A 19 -16.47 6.68 2.46
N GLY A 20 -15.51 5.75 2.33
CA GLY A 20 -14.28 5.96 1.55
C GLY A 20 -13.28 6.90 2.23
N GLY A 21 -13.55 7.30 3.48
CA GLY A 21 -12.68 8.17 4.27
C GLY A 21 -11.42 7.50 4.82
N ASP A 22 -11.27 6.20 4.66
CA ASP A 22 -10.18 5.40 5.24
C ASP A 22 -8.79 5.70 4.62
N ILE A 23 -8.75 6.37 3.46
CA ILE A 23 -7.48 6.75 2.82
C ILE A 23 -7.29 8.24 3.03
N ASP A 24 -6.37 8.58 3.89
CA ASP A 24 -5.98 9.95 4.23
C ASP A 24 -4.54 10.29 3.79
N ARG A 25 -3.81 9.27 3.33
CA ARG A 25 -2.40 9.37 2.95
C ARG A 25 -2.09 8.52 1.73
N LEU A 26 -1.47 9.15 0.73
CA LEU A 26 -0.98 8.50 -0.48
C LEU A 26 0.51 8.81 -0.65
N LEU A 27 1.27 7.83 -1.11
CA LEU A 27 2.66 8.01 -1.51
C LEU A 27 2.77 7.74 -3.02
N LEU A 28 3.27 8.71 -3.78
CA LEU A 28 3.66 8.51 -5.16
C LEU A 28 5.15 8.19 -5.18
N TRP A 29 5.48 6.98 -5.60
CA TRP A 29 6.85 6.46 -5.58
C TRP A 29 7.11 5.58 -6.80
N ALA A 30 8.21 5.87 -7.52
CA ALA A 30 8.61 5.11 -8.71
C ALA A 30 7.50 4.93 -9.77
N GLY A 31 6.53 5.86 -9.80
CA GLY A 31 5.37 5.80 -10.69
C GLY A 31 4.23 4.91 -10.22
N ALA A 32 4.28 4.42 -8.98
CA ALA A 32 3.16 3.79 -8.31
C ALA A 32 2.46 4.75 -7.35
N VAL A 33 1.18 4.53 -7.12
CA VAL A 33 0.39 5.14 -6.03
C VAL A 33 0.24 4.11 -4.94
N LEU A 34 0.75 4.43 -3.77
CA LEU A 34 0.83 3.56 -2.62
C LEU A 34 0.01 4.12 -1.45
N HIS A 35 -0.64 3.24 -0.70
CA HIS A 35 -1.32 3.60 0.54
C HIS A 35 -1.40 2.41 1.51
N ALA A 36 -1.87 2.65 2.73
CA ALA A 36 -2.17 1.56 3.68
C ALA A 36 -3.26 0.64 3.11
N PRO A 37 -3.20 -0.68 3.36
CA PRO A 37 -4.25 -1.58 2.90
C PRO A 37 -5.63 -1.11 3.37
N HIS A 38 -6.58 -1.05 2.46
CA HIS A 38 -7.93 -0.58 2.72
C HIS A 38 -8.69 -1.57 3.61
N ARG A 39 -9.39 -1.10 4.63
CA ARG A 39 -10.14 -1.96 5.57
C ARG A 39 -11.14 -2.87 4.88
N ALA A 40 -11.89 -2.33 3.91
CA ALA A 40 -12.85 -3.13 3.14
C ALA A 40 -12.15 -4.26 2.35
N MET A 41 -10.99 -3.99 1.75
CA MET A 41 -10.21 -4.98 1.04
C MET A 41 -9.67 -6.05 2.00
N SER A 42 -9.13 -5.64 3.15
CA SER A 42 -8.63 -6.56 4.17
C SER A 42 -9.76 -7.47 4.69
N ALA A 43 -10.94 -6.91 4.95
CA ALA A 43 -12.11 -7.67 5.39
C ALA A 43 -12.63 -8.64 4.33
N GLN A 44 -12.73 -8.20 3.07
CA GLN A 44 -13.22 -9.04 1.96
C GLN A 44 -12.31 -10.22 1.63
N ARG A 45 -11.01 -10.06 1.84
CA ARG A 45 -10.00 -11.04 1.46
C ARG A 45 -9.41 -11.81 2.64
N GLY A 46 -9.75 -11.44 3.87
CA GLY A 46 -9.15 -12.03 5.07
C GLY A 46 -7.64 -11.80 5.15
N ILE A 47 -7.13 -10.72 4.52
CA ILE A 47 -5.71 -10.39 4.54
C ILE A 47 -5.40 -9.42 5.69
N PRO A 48 -4.24 -9.55 6.34
CA PRO A 48 -3.82 -8.60 7.35
C PRO A 48 -3.76 -7.17 6.79
N PRO A 49 -4.15 -6.13 7.56
CA PRO A 49 -4.05 -4.73 7.15
C PRO A 49 -2.60 -4.21 7.26
N GLU A 50 -1.62 -5.05 6.96
CA GLU A 50 -0.19 -4.77 7.05
C GLU A 50 0.45 -4.65 5.67
N GLY A 51 1.56 -3.92 5.61
CA GLY A 51 2.30 -3.65 4.38
C GLY A 51 1.77 -2.43 3.64
N VAL A 52 2.29 -2.22 2.44
CA VAL A 52 1.97 -1.07 1.59
C VAL A 52 1.28 -1.53 0.32
N PHE A 53 0.05 -1.12 0.15
CA PHE A 53 -0.76 -1.52 -1.00
C PHE A 53 -0.46 -0.67 -2.23
N VAL A 54 -0.30 -1.33 -3.37
CA VAL A 54 -0.14 -0.69 -4.68
C VAL A 54 -1.52 -0.51 -5.30
N ALA A 55 -2.04 0.72 -5.26
CA ALA A 55 -3.37 1.04 -5.78
C ALA A 55 -3.36 1.27 -7.28
N TYR A 56 -2.32 1.88 -7.79
CA TYR A 56 -2.19 2.26 -9.19
C TYR A 56 -0.72 2.28 -9.62
N PHE A 57 -0.48 2.20 -10.91
CA PHE A 57 0.85 2.39 -11.52
C PHE A 57 0.72 3.10 -12.87
N SER A 58 1.71 3.92 -13.18
CA SER A 58 1.79 4.64 -14.45
C SER A 58 2.57 3.82 -15.48
N TYR A 59 2.07 3.74 -16.71
CA TYR A 59 2.79 3.11 -17.81
C TYR A 59 4.13 3.83 -18.08
N GLY A 60 5.17 3.05 -18.44
CA GLY A 60 6.50 3.58 -18.69
C GLY A 60 7.32 3.89 -17.44
N SER A 61 6.71 3.81 -16.25
CA SER A 61 7.39 4.05 -14.98
C SER A 61 8.30 2.88 -14.57
N PRO A 62 9.20 3.09 -13.58
CA PRO A 62 9.93 2.01 -12.93
C PRO A 62 9.00 0.92 -12.38
N ALA A 63 7.87 1.30 -11.77
CA ALA A 63 6.88 0.34 -11.28
C ALA A 63 6.43 -0.63 -12.39
N THR A 64 6.02 -0.12 -13.56
CA THR A 64 5.59 -0.96 -14.68
C THR A 64 6.72 -1.84 -15.22
N ARG A 65 7.90 -1.25 -15.43
CA ARG A 65 9.07 -1.96 -15.99
C ARG A 65 9.51 -3.12 -15.11
N HIS A 66 9.35 -3.00 -13.81
CA HIS A 66 9.77 -3.99 -12.83
C HIS A 66 8.60 -4.79 -12.21
N LYS A 67 7.43 -4.78 -12.89
CA LYS A 67 6.24 -5.60 -12.51
C LYS A 67 5.65 -5.28 -11.13
N LEU A 68 5.84 -4.07 -10.63
CA LEU A 68 5.13 -3.59 -9.45
C LEU A 68 3.73 -3.10 -9.86
N PHE A 69 2.82 -4.04 -10.05
CA PHE A 69 1.46 -3.78 -10.51
C PHE A 69 0.49 -3.52 -9.37
N ALA A 70 -0.63 -2.86 -9.70
CA ALA A 70 -1.74 -2.69 -8.76
C ALA A 70 -2.27 -4.04 -8.23
N GLY A 71 -2.75 -4.02 -7.00
CA GLY A 71 -3.19 -5.22 -6.29
C GLY A 71 -2.07 -5.94 -5.54
N ARG A 72 -0.82 -5.55 -5.69
CA ARG A 72 0.30 -6.05 -4.88
C ARG A 72 0.38 -5.33 -3.54
N ARG A 73 0.94 -6.00 -2.57
CA ARG A 73 1.27 -5.45 -1.26
C ARG A 73 2.77 -5.60 -1.02
N ILE A 74 3.48 -4.49 -0.79
CA ILE A 74 4.90 -4.49 -0.43
C ILE A 74 5.00 -4.74 1.07
N VAL A 75 5.78 -5.72 1.47
CA VAL A 75 5.95 -6.10 2.89
C VAL A 75 7.39 -6.02 3.37
N GLU A 76 8.34 -5.81 2.44
CA GLU A 76 9.77 -5.71 2.78
C GLU A 76 10.52 -4.94 1.68
N VAL A 77 11.48 -4.13 2.08
CA VAL A 77 12.43 -3.42 1.19
C VAL A 77 13.85 -3.76 1.63
N ASP A 78 14.65 -4.35 0.76
CA ASP A 78 16.06 -4.75 1.00
C ASP A 78 16.26 -5.56 2.29
N GLY A 79 15.31 -6.46 2.62
CA GLY A 79 15.36 -7.29 3.83
C GLY A 79 14.78 -6.62 5.08
N VAL A 80 14.35 -5.35 4.99
CA VAL A 80 13.72 -4.62 6.10
C VAL A 80 12.20 -4.69 5.96
N ALA A 81 11.52 -5.18 6.99
CA ALA A 81 10.06 -5.26 7.00
C ALA A 81 9.42 -3.86 6.90
N THR A 82 8.39 -3.75 6.09
CA THR A 82 7.61 -2.52 5.88
C THR A 82 6.13 -2.77 6.21
N PRO A 83 5.78 -2.88 7.51
CA PRO A 83 4.43 -3.18 7.94
C PRO A 83 3.44 -2.05 7.61
N ASP A 84 3.92 -0.84 7.40
CA ASP A 84 3.13 0.36 7.13
C ASP A 84 3.85 1.34 6.19
N LEU A 85 3.18 2.45 5.86
CA LEU A 85 3.74 3.51 5.00
C LEU A 85 4.93 4.23 5.64
N ASP A 86 4.99 4.38 6.97
CA ASP A 86 6.10 5.06 7.63
C ASP A 86 7.38 4.25 7.54
N ALA A 87 7.30 2.95 7.82
CA ALA A 87 8.41 2.02 7.66
C ALA A 87 8.89 1.96 6.19
N PHE A 88 7.94 1.96 5.24
CA PHE A 88 8.28 2.00 3.81
C PHE A 88 9.00 3.30 3.43
N VAL A 89 8.46 4.46 3.82
CA VAL A 89 9.08 5.77 3.54
C VAL A 89 10.48 5.82 4.15
N ALA A 90 10.66 5.34 5.39
CA ALA A 90 11.97 5.28 6.02
C ALA A 90 12.96 4.40 5.22
N ALA A 91 12.51 3.26 4.70
CA ALA A 91 13.34 2.33 3.92
C ALA A 91 13.75 2.88 2.54
N VAL A 92 12.92 3.74 1.92
CA VAL A 92 13.21 4.29 0.58
C VAL A 92 13.75 5.72 0.59
N ARG A 93 13.70 6.41 1.74
CA ARG A 93 14.21 7.77 1.88
C ARG A 93 15.72 7.84 1.61
N GLY A 94 16.17 8.92 0.96
CA GLY A 94 17.58 9.16 0.69
C GLY A 94 18.24 8.20 -0.29
N ARG A 95 17.48 7.31 -0.92
CA ARG A 95 18.05 6.41 -1.95
C ARG A 95 18.49 7.21 -3.17
N ALA A 96 19.69 6.92 -3.66
CA ALA A 96 20.23 7.59 -4.82
C ALA A 96 19.38 7.33 -6.08
N ASP A 97 19.35 8.30 -6.99
CA ASP A 97 18.79 8.08 -8.33
C ASP A 97 19.49 6.92 -9.01
N ARG A 98 18.76 6.16 -9.82
CA ARG A 98 19.25 4.96 -10.53
C ARG A 98 19.70 3.81 -9.62
N SER A 99 19.58 3.91 -8.30
CA SER A 99 19.78 2.76 -7.41
C SER A 99 18.66 1.72 -7.58
N SER A 100 18.98 0.49 -7.25
CA SER A 100 18.03 -0.63 -7.26
C SER A 100 17.65 -1.01 -5.84
N LEU A 101 16.37 -1.36 -5.64
CA LEU A 101 15.85 -1.87 -4.38
C LEU A 101 15.18 -3.23 -4.62
N ARG A 102 15.36 -4.13 -3.69
CA ARG A 102 14.69 -5.42 -3.71
C ARG A 102 13.43 -5.35 -2.84
N LEU A 103 12.28 -5.60 -3.45
CA LEU A 103 10.99 -5.56 -2.80
C LEU A 103 10.44 -6.98 -2.65
N LYS A 104 10.03 -7.35 -1.46
CA LYS A 104 9.21 -8.54 -1.25
C LYS A 104 7.75 -8.11 -1.30
N THR A 105 7.02 -8.70 -2.22
CA THR A 105 5.62 -8.36 -2.46
C THR A 105 4.73 -9.58 -2.31
N ILE A 106 3.49 -9.33 -1.90
CA ILE A 106 2.42 -10.33 -1.90
C ILE A 106 1.43 -9.92 -2.98
N THR A 107 1.16 -10.84 -3.90
CA THR A 107 0.21 -10.64 -4.99
C THR A 107 -1.23 -10.74 -4.50
N TRP A 108 -2.17 -10.36 -5.35
CA TRP A 108 -3.60 -10.42 -5.03
C TRP A 108 -4.10 -11.84 -4.64
N ASN A 109 -3.48 -12.89 -5.19
CA ASN A 109 -3.81 -14.28 -4.86
C ASN A 109 -3.01 -14.85 -3.67
N GLY A 110 -2.25 -14.00 -2.95
CA GLY A 110 -1.48 -14.39 -1.78
C GLY A 110 -0.08 -14.93 -2.05
N SER A 111 0.36 -15.02 -3.31
CA SER A 111 1.71 -15.51 -3.64
C SER A 111 2.77 -14.47 -3.29
N THR A 112 3.87 -14.92 -2.70
CA THR A 112 5.03 -14.06 -2.42
C THR A 112 5.94 -13.99 -3.63
N GLU A 113 6.29 -12.79 -4.04
CA GLU A 113 7.25 -12.54 -5.13
C GLU A 113 8.30 -11.51 -4.70
N ILE A 114 9.53 -11.71 -5.17
CA ILE A 114 10.61 -10.74 -4.99
C ILE A 114 10.86 -10.08 -6.33
N ILE A 115 10.83 -8.77 -6.34
CA ILE A 115 11.14 -7.95 -7.51
C ILE A 115 12.29 -7.00 -7.21
N THR A 116 13.12 -6.74 -8.21
CA THR A 116 14.16 -5.71 -8.11
C THR A 116 13.73 -4.53 -8.95
N LEU A 117 13.52 -3.38 -8.32
CA LEU A 117 13.09 -2.15 -8.95
C LEU A 117 14.24 -1.15 -8.99
N LYS A 118 14.55 -0.63 -10.19
CA LYS A 118 15.52 0.44 -10.38
C LYS A 118 14.81 1.79 -10.38
N LEU A 119 15.22 2.69 -9.50
CA LEU A 119 14.66 4.04 -9.39
C LEU A 119 14.97 4.90 -10.62
N ASP A 120 14.08 5.84 -10.89
CA ASP A 120 14.26 6.95 -11.82
C ASP A 120 13.60 8.19 -11.18
N ARG A 121 14.34 8.83 -10.27
CA ARG A 121 13.83 9.95 -9.48
C ARG A 121 13.70 11.22 -10.30
N HIS A 122 14.43 11.32 -11.41
CA HIS A 122 14.32 12.48 -12.30
C HIS A 122 12.95 12.59 -12.95
N TYR A 123 12.43 11.50 -13.50
CA TYR A 123 11.10 11.48 -14.14
C TYR A 123 9.98 11.05 -13.19
N TRP A 124 10.30 10.33 -12.13
CA TRP A 124 9.36 9.78 -11.16
C TRP A 124 9.77 10.15 -9.73
N PRO A 125 9.71 11.46 -9.38
CA PRO A 125 10.05 11.91 -8.04
C PRO A 125 9.07 11.35 -7.00
N THR A 126 9.55 11.23 -5.77
CA THR A 126 8.73 10.75 -4.66
C THR A 126 8.07 11.93 -3.98
N TYR A 127 6.78 11.82 -3.72
CA TYR A 127 6.05 12.77 -2.90
C TYR A 127 4.85 12.14 -2.22
N GLU A 128 4.44 12.74 -1.13
CA GLU A 128 3.31 12.31 -0.33
C GLU A 128 2.14 13.27 -0.51
N LEU A 129 0.93 12.71 -0.55
CA LEU A 129 -0.31 13.46 -0.44
C LEU A 129 -0.96 13.11 0.89
N ARG A 130 -1.30 14.12 1.68
CA ARG A 130 -2.06 13.98 2.93
C ARG A 130 -3.37 14.71 2.85
N ARG A 131 -4.42 14.05 3.29
CA ARG A 131 -5.75 14.66 3.43
C ARG A 131 -5.77 15.54 4.67
N THR A 132 -6.20 16.78 4.51
CA THR A 132 -6.40 17.75 5.59
C THR A 132 -7.83 18.28 5.52
N PRO A 133 -8.32 19.01 6.54
CA PRO A 133 -9.62 19.69 6.45
C PRO A 133 -9.74 20.65 5.26
N ALA A 134 -8.62 21.18 4.76
CA ALA A 134 -8.55 22.07 3.60
C ALA A 134 -8.41 21.31 2.26
N GLY A 135 -8.43 19.98 2.27
CA GLY A 135 -8.24 19.13 1.09
C GLY A 135 -6.89 18.41 1.08
N TRP A 136 -6.54 17.83 -0.07
CA TRP A 136 -5.29 17.12 -0.25
C TRP A 136 -4.10 18.06 -0.38
N GLN A 137 -3.06 17.84 0.40
CA GLN A 137 -1.82 18.61 0.38
C GLN A 137 -0.65 17.73 -0.03
N ARG A 138 0.19 18.27 -0.91
CA ARG A 138 1.42 17.62 -1.38
C ARG A 138 2.60 18.00 -0.47
N GLN A 139 3.37 16.98 -0.07
CA GLN A 139 4.60 17.12 0.68
C GLN A 139 5.74 16.40 -0.04
N ALA A 140 6.90 17.03 -0.15
CA ALA A 140 8.11 16.34 -0.59
C ALA A 140 8.58 15.36 0.50
N THR A 141 9.10 14.20 0.10
CA THR A 141 9.57 13.14 1.01
C THR A 141 11.07 12.91 0.92
N ASP A 142 11.80 13.83 0.30
CA ASP A 142 13.25 13.73 0.11
C ASP A 142 14.05 13.99 1.39
#